data_df9baef0969f81df00f338d370a12047
#
_entry.id   df9baef0969f81df00f338d370a12047
#
_cell.length_a   1.000
_cell.length_b   1.000
_cell.length_c   1.000
_cell.angle_alpha   90.00
_cell.angle_beta   90.00
_cell.angle_gamma   90.00
#
_symmetry.space_group_name_H-M   'P 1'
#
loop_
_entity.id
_entity.type
_entity.pdbx_description
1 polymer ?
#
loop_
_entity_poly.entity_id
_entity_poly.type
_entity_poly.pdbx_seq_one_letter_code
_entity_poly.pdbx_strand_id
1 'polypeptide(L)'
;MPMIPGIGYHAKGLTGWVKLPLIGLRFQPSEPSKIVTILLMAAMGSAYNGKITELKEYYKLCGILSIPFLLILLQPDLGTGLIVLISGATIIICSGAKRLWIFVTVCALVGLSALVIVTSSIEGLPHILKPYQLHRLIVFIDSSVDPSGFGYNLQQAKIAVGSGGMFGKGIGNATQSVSGFLPEAHTDFVFALLAEEFGFMGSAVLLGLFGTLIFSTYLLAQRLENAFGKLILVGCATMWMFQLLQNVGMCIGIMPITGIPLPFISFGSSSMVAQLLAVGLVQSVWRHIPKAA
;
A
#
# COMPACT_ATOMS: atom_id res chain seq x y z
N MET A 1 8.94 16.85 -6.54
CA MET A 1 7.98 17.96 -6.55
C MET A 1 7.53 18.43 -5.15
N PRO A 2 7.09 17.58 -4.21
CA PRO A 2 6.68 18.08 -2.89
C PRO A 2 7.79 18.72 -2.05
N MET A 3 9.05 18.43 -2.37
CA MET A 3 10.23 19.01 -1.70
C MET A 3 10.67 20.36 -2.24
N ILE A 4 10.02 20.88 -3.28
CA ILE A 4 10.37 22.18 -3.87
C ILE A 4 9.72 23.28 -3.03
N PRO A 5 10.48 24.26 -2.51
CA PRO A 5 9.93 25.41 -1.79
C PRO A 5 8.90 26.15 -2.65
N GLY A 6 7.73 26.45 -2.08
CA GLY A 6 6.63 27.15 -2.76
C GLY A 6 5.58 26.26 -3.44
N ILE A 7 5.85 24.96 -3.67
CA ILE A 7 4.91 24.02 -4.29
C ILE A 7 4.50 22.94 -3.29
N GLY A 8 5.41 22.55 -2.41
CA GLY A 8 5.18 21.52 -1.39
C GLY A 8 4.31 22.03 -0.24
N TYR A 9 3.34 21.23 0.16
CA TYR A 9 2.52 21.48 1.34
C TYR A 9 2.81 20.42 2.41
N HIS A 10 3.12 20.90 3.62
CA HIS A 10 3.31 20.06 4.80
C HIS A 10 1.97 19.76 5.45
N ALA A 11 1.55 18.51 5.48
CA ALA A 11 0.39 18.07 6.24
C ALA A 11 0.74 16.83 7.04
N LYS A 12 0.33 16.78 8.32
CA LYS A 12 0.46 15.59 9.19
C LYS A 12 1.90 15.06 9.31
N GLY A 13 2.91 15.94 9.30
CA GLY A 13 4.33 15.54 9.40
C GLY A 13 4.94 14.97 8.12
N LEU A 14 4.21 14.95 7.00
CA LEU A 14 4.66 14.48 5.70
C LEU A 14 4.78 15.65 4.70
N THR A 15 5.87 15.67 3.93
CA THR A 15 6.10 16.59 2.81
C THR A 15 5.68 15.95 1.48
N GLY A 16 4.54 15.27 1.46
CA GLY A 16 4.10 14.47 0.33
C GLY A 16 3.04 15.11 -0.57
N TRP A 17 2.53 16.30 -0.20
CA TRP A 17 1.41 16.94 -0.88
C TRP A 17 1.85 18.13 -1.72
N VAL A 18 1.19 18.31 -2.85
CA VAL A 18 1.30 19.49 -3.73
C VAL A 18 -0.04 20.20 -3.73
N LYS A 19 -0.05 21.50 -3.43
CA LYS A 19 -1.25 22.34 -3.56
C LYS A 19 -1.29 22.91 -4.96
N LEU A 20 -2.31 22.56 -5.74
CA LEU A 20 -2.55 23.13 -7.05
C LEU A 20 -3.13 24.55 -6.88
N PRO A 21 -2.41 25.62 -7.26
CA PRO A 21 -2.80 26.99 -6.90
C PRO A 21 -4.11 27.44 -7.56
N LEU A 22 -4.48 26.86 -8.72
CA LEU A 22 -5.67 27.24 -9.48
C LEU A 22 -6.98 26.65 -8.96
N ILE A 23 -6.95 25.48 -8.29
CA ILE A 23 -8.17 24.71 -7.96
C ILE A 23 -8.24 24.44 -6.45
N GLY A 24 -7.21 24.80 -5.69
CA GLY A 24 -7.15 24.52 -4.24
C GLY A 24 -7.05 23.02 -3.86
N LEU A 25 -7.03 22.12 -4.84
CA LEU A 25 -6.95 20.70 -4.63
C LEU A 25 -5.56 20.30 -4.12
N ARG A 26 -5.55 19.44 -3.12
CA ARG A 26 -4.33 18.80 -2.62
C ARG A 26 -4.12 17.51 -3.40
N PHE A 27 -2.97 17.38 -4.03
CA PHE A 27 -2.59 16.21 -4.82
C PHE A 27 -1.35 15.57 -4.23
N GLN A 28 -1.37 14.24 -4.09
CA GLN A 28 -0.25 13.46 -3.60
C GLN A 28 0.40 12.72 -4.77
N PRO A 29 1.58 13.14 -5.26
CA PRO A 29 2.23 12.54 -6.43
C PRO A 29 2.62 11.07 -6.24
N SER A 30 2.81 10.60 -5.01
CA SER A 30 3.12 9.20 -4.72
C SER A 30 1.94 8.26 -5.04
N GLU A 31 0.69 8.76 -5.07
CA GLU A 31 -0.48 7.96 -5.42
C GLU A 31 -0.47 7.49 -6.89
N PRO A 32 -0.40 8.36 -7.92
CA PRO A 32 -0.27 7.90 -9.30
C PRO A 32 1.08 7.24 -9.59
N SER A 33 2.14 7.50 -8.83
CA SER A 33 3.44 6.86 -9.04
C SER A 33 3.39 5.34 -8.87
N LYS A 34 2.46 4.81 -8.07
CA LYS A 34 2.20 3.36 -7.97
C LYS A 34 1.83 2.77 -9.33
N ILE A 35 0.90 3.43 -10.03
CA ILE A 35 0.42 2.99 -11.35
C ILE A 35 1.53 3.12 -12.40
N VAL A 36 2.23 4.26 -12.40
CA VAL A 36 3.36 4.48 -13.32
C VAL A 36 4.46 3.44 -13.11
N THR A 37 4.75 3.08 -11.85
CA THR A 37 5.74 2.03 -11.55
C THR A 37 5.27 0.66 -12.04
N ILE A 38 4.00 0.30 -11.85
CA ILE A 38 3.43 -0.94 -12.39
C ILE A 38 3.60 -0.98 -13.91
N LEU A 39 3.24 0.09 -14.63
CA LEU A 39 3.39 0.16 -16.08
C LEU A 39 4.84 0.06 -16.53
N LEU A 40 5.75 0.79 -15.88
CA LEU A 40 7.18 0.75 -16.17
C LEU A 40 7.76 -0.65 -15.97
N MET A 41 7.49 -1.25 -14.82
CA MET A 41 7.98 -2.58 -14.48
C MET A 41 7.37 -3.66 -15.40
N ALA A 42 6.09 -3.54 -15.75
CA ALA A 42 5.43 -4.44 -16.70
C ALA A 42 6.03 -4.31 -18.11
N ALA A 43 6.28 -3.08 -18.58
CA ALA A 43 6.90 -2.86 -19.89
C ALA A 43 8.31 -3.47 -19.95
N MET A 44 9.11 -3.25 -18.93
CA MET A 44 10.47 -3.82 -18.88
C MET A 44 10.48 -5.33 -18.66
N GLY A 45 9.60 -5.83 -17.76
CA GLY A 45 9.50 -7.26 -17.46
C GLY A 45 8.97 -8.08 -18.65
N SER A 46 8.09 -7.50 -19.46
CA SER A 46 7.53 -8.17 -20.64
C SER A 46 8.56 -8.50 -21.72
N ALA A 47 9.64 -7.71 -21.81
CA ALA A 47 10.73 -7.96 -22.77
C ALA A 47 11.43 -9.31 -22.56
N TYR A 48 11.32 -9.90 -21.37
CA TYR A 48 11.96 -11.19 -21.05
C TYR A 48 11.06 -12.40 -21.33
N ASN A 49 9.81 -12.20 -21.76
CA ASN A 49 8.87 -13.28 -22.11
C ASN A 49 8.80 -14.42 -21.06
N GLY A 50 8.84 -14.07 -19.77
CA GLY A 50 8.73 -15.02 -18.66
C GLY A 50 10.01 -15.78 -18.33
N LYS A 51 11.18 -15.39 -18.84
CA LYS A 51 12.48 -15.99 -18.52
C LYS A 51 13.58 -14.95 -18.43
N ILE A 52 13.97 -14.59 -17.21
CA ILE A 52 15.17 -13.80 -16.96
C ILE A 52 16.36 -14.78 -16.84
N THR A 53 17.25 -14.79 -17.83
CA THR A 53 18.37 -15.74 -17.92
C THR A 53 19.60 -15.27 -17.18
N GLU A 54 19.88 -13.97 -17.22
CA GLU A 54 21.09 -13.36 -16.68
C GLU A 54 20.83 -12.63 -15.36
N LEU A 55 21.76 -12.78 -14.43
CA LEU A 55 21.72 -12.10 -13.12
C LEU A 55 21.78 -10.57 -13.28
N LYS A 56 22.50 -10.09 -14.28
CA LYS A 56 22.62 -8.65 -14.58
C LYS A 56 21.25 -8.02 -14.92
N GLU A 57 20.44 -8.73 -15.69
CA GLU A 57 19.08 -8.27 -16.06
C GLU A 57 18.15 -8.23 -14.85
N TYR A 58 18.25 -9.23 -13.98
CA TYR A 58 17.52 -9.24 -12.72
C TYR A 58 17.85 -8.03 -11.85
N TYR A 59 19.14 -7.75 -11.62
CA TYR A 59 19.54 -6.59 -10.81
C TYR A 59 19.26 -5.26 -11.50
N LYS A 60 19.23 -5.21 -12.83
CA LYS A 60 18.75 -4.04 -13.56
C LYS A 60 17.30 -3.71 -13.23
N LEU A 61 16.41 -4.71 -13.23
CA LEU A 61 15.01 -4.53 -12.86
C LEU A 61 14.88 -4.12 -11.38
N CYS A 62 15.62 -4.76 -10.47
CA CYS A 62 15.66 -4.37 -9.06
C CYS A 62 16.13 -2.92 -8.88
N GLY A 63 17.17 -2.51 -9.61
CA GLY A 63 17.69 -1.13 -9.57
C GLY A 63 16.66 -0.10 -10.05
N ILE A 64 15.93 -0.40 -11.14
CA ILE A 64 14.88 0.49 -11.64
C ILE A 64 13.72 0.59 -10.66
N LEU A 65 13.31 -0.53 -10.03
CA LEU A 65 12.29 -0.52 -8.97
C LEU A 65 12.74 0.28 -7.75
N SER A 66 14.02 0.23 -7.41
CA SER A 66 14.57 0.95 -6.25
C SER A 66 14.48 2.46 -6.40
N ILE A 67 14.49 3.01 -7.62
CA ILE A 67 14.42 4.46 -7.85
C ILE A 67 13.11 5.06 -7.30
N PRO A 68 11.91 4.66 -7.77
CA PRO A 68 10.65 5.20 -7.23
C PRO A 68 10.48 4.87 -5.75
N PHE A 69 10.91 3.70 -5.30
CA PHE A 69 10.87 3.31 -3.89
C PHE A 69 11.66 4.27 -3.00
N LEU A 70 12.93 4.54 -3.32
CA LEU A 70 13.78 5.45 -2.57
C LEU A 70 13.27 6.89 -2.61
N LEU A 71 12.78 7.37 -3.76
CA LEU A 71 12.19 8.70 -3.88
C LEU A 71 10.96 8.88 -2.97
N ILE A 72 10.14 7.84 -2.81
CA ILE A 72 8.99 7.86 -1.91
C ILE A 72 9.43 7.80 -0.44
N LEU A 73 10.45 7.01 -0.11
CA LEU A 73 11.03 6.96 1.23
C LEU A 73 11.60 8.31 1.67
N LEU A 74 12.18 9.08 0.74
CA LEU A 74 12.65 10.44 1.02
C LEU A 74 11.50 11.40 1.40
N GLN A 75 10.26 11.12 0.99
CA GLN A 75 9.05 11.87 1.37
C GLN A 75 8.42 11.40 2.69
N PRO A 76 9.11 10.72 3.53
CA PRO A 76 8.77 9.82 4.66
C PRO A 76 7.45 9.04 4.51
N ASP A 77 7.12 8.59 3.32
CA ASP A 77 5.91 7.80 3.02
C ASP A 77 6.28 6.31 2.88
N LEU A 78 6.50 5.64 4.02
CA LEU A 78 6.85 4.22 4.06
C LEU A 78 5.72 3.35 3.48
N GLY A 79 4.46 3.72 3.75
CA GLY A 79 3.30 2.96 3.32
C GLY A 79 3.21 2.83 1.81
N THR A 80 3.22 3.96 1.09
CA THR A 80 3.21 3.96 -0.37
C THR A 80 4.48 3.33 -0.96
N GLY A 81 5.64 3.53 -0.30
CA GLY A 81 6.89 2.87 -0.69
C GLY A 81 6.77 1.35 -0.69
N LEU A 82 6.20 0.75 0.36
CA LEU A 82 5.99 -0.69 0.43
C LEU A 82 5.04 -1.22 -0.66
N ILE A 83 3.98 -0.46 -0.99
CA ILE A 83 3.06 -0.84 -2.08
C ILE A 83 3.84 -0.91 -3.41
N VAL A 84 4.64 0.09 -3.71
CA VAL A 84 5.47 0.16 -4.93
C VAL A 84 6.47 -0.99 -4.96
N LEU A 85 7.15 -1.25 -3.84
CA LEU A 85 8.14 -2.32 -3.73
C LEU A 85 7.49 -3.69 -3.96
N ILE A 86 6.38 -3.99 -3.28
CA ILE A 86 5.74 -5.31 -3.33
C ILE A 86 5.10 -5.55 -4.70
N SER A 87 4.39 -4.56 -5.27
CA SER A 87 3.81 -4.69 -6.59
C SER A 87 4.88 -4.85 -7.68
N GLY A 88 5.95 -4.06 -7.63
CA GLY A 88 7.07 -4.16 -8.57
C GLY A 88 7.85 -5.48 -8.42
N ALA A 89 8.11 -5.93 -7.19
CA ALA A 89 8.76 -7.21 -6.93
C ALA A 89 7.93 -8.39 -7.47
N THR A 90 6.61 -8.35 -7.29
CA THR A 90 5.72 -9.39 -7.86
C THR A 90 5.79 -9.41 -9.39
N ILE A 91 5.88 -8.25 -10.04
CA ILE A 91 6.09 -8.17 -11.49
C ILE A 91 7.43 -8.80 -11.88
N ILE A 92 8.53 -8.53 -11.15
CA ILE A 92 9.84 -9.15 -11.41
C ILE A 92 9.77 -10.68 -11.27
N ILE A 93 9.09 -11.17 -10.23
CA ILE A 93 8.88 -12.60 -10.00
C ILE A 93 8.12 -13.23 -11.19
N CYS A 94 7.03 -12.61 -11.62
CA CYS A 94 6.21 -13.08 -12.72
C CYS A 94 6.87 -12.90 -14.10
N SER A 95 7.91 -12.06 -14.21
CA SER A 95 8.76 -11.94 -15.39
C SER A 95 9.77 -13.10 -15.55
N GLY A 96 9.75 -14.08 -14.63
CA GLY A 96 10.54 -15.30 -14.73
C GLY A 96 11.90 -15.25 -14.04
N ALA A 97 12.03 -14.47 -12.99
CA ALA A 97 13.23 -14.44 -12.14
C ALA A 97 13.47 -15.80 -11.47
N LYS A 98 14.74 -16.23 -11.38
CA LYS A 98 15.10 -17.49 -10.72
C LYS A 98 14.81 -17.41 -9.22
N ARG A 99 14.18 -18.44 -8.66
CA ARG A 99 13.79 -18.51 -7.24
C ARG A 99 14.95 -18.22 -6.28
N LEU A 100 16.16 -18.69 -6.61
CA LEU A 100 17.35 -18.45 -5.78
C LEU A 100 17.69 -16.95 -5.68
N TRP A 101 17.59 -16.19 -6.78
CA TRP A 101 17.88 -14.75 -6.78
C TRP A 101 16.88 -13.98 -5.96
N ILE A 102 15.60 -14.35 -6.07
CA ILE A 102 14.50 -13.78 -5.27
C ILE A 102 14.76 -14.04 -3.79
N PHE A 103 15.07 -15.31 -3.44
CA PHE A 103 15.34 -15.69 -2.05
C PHE A 103 16.52 -14.90 -1.47
N VAL A 104 17.66 -14.84 -2.19
CA VAL A 104 18.82 -14.07 -1.75
C VAL A 104 18.50 -12.59 -1.57
N THR A 105 17.75 -11.99 -2.51
CA THR A 105 17.35 -10.57 -2.42
C THR A 105 16.43 -10.32 -1.23
N VAL A 106 15.45 -11.19 -0.99
CA VAL A 106 14.56 -11.09 0.18
C VAL A 106 15.34 -11.24 1.48
N CYS A 107 16.24 -12.22 1.59
CA CYS A 107 17.09 -12.40 2.76
C CYS A 107 17.99 -11.17 3.00
N ALA A 108 18.57 -10.61 1.93
CA ALA A 108 19.38 -9.40 2.02
C ALA A 108 18.56 -8.18 2.48
N LEU A 109 17.34 -7.99 1.96
CA LEU A 109 16.44 -6.92 2.38
C LEU A 109 16.00 -7.07 3.85
N VAL A 110 15.64 -8.28 4.27
CA VAL A 110 15.27 -8.57 5.67
C VAL A 110 16.45 -8.33 6.59
N GLY A 111 17.65 -8.82 6.23
CA GLY A 111 18.87 -8.60 7.00
C GLY A 111 19.24 -7.11 7.11
N LEU A 112 19.13 -6.37 5.99
CA LEU A 112 19.36 -4.92 5.98
C LEU A 112 18.32 -4.18 6.82
N SER A 113 17.04 -4.55 6.74
CA SER A 113 15.98 -3.94 7.56
C SER A 113 16.22 -4.19 9.06
N ALA A 114 16.58 -5.42 9.42
CA ALA A 114 16.92 -5.76 10.80
C ALA A 114 18.14 -4.95 11.30
N LEU A 115 19.19 -4.84 10.48
CA LEU A 115 20.36 -4.03 10.79
C LEU A 115 20.00 -2.56 11.00
N VAL A 116 19.19 -1.98 10.12
CA VAL A 116 18.74 -0.59 10.22
C VAL A 116 17.89 -0.35 11.47
N ILE A 117 17.02 -1.29 11.85
CA ILE A 117 16.24 -1.21 13.08
C ILE A 117 17.15 -1.27 14.30
N VAL A 118 18.05 -2.25 14.36
CA VAL A 118 18.98 -2.42 15.49
C VAL A 118 19.89 -1.20 15.65
N THR A 119 20.50 -0.71 14.56
CA THR A 119 21.36 0.49 14.62
C THR A 119 20.62 1.74 15.05
N SER A 120 19.35 1.89 14.60
CA SER A 120 18.52 3.04 14.99
C SER A 120 17.98 2.95 16.43
N SER A 121 18.04 1.78 17.08
CA SER A 121 17.60 1.56 18.46
C SER A 121 18.73 1.75 19.48
N ILE A 122 20.00 1.81 19.06
CA ILE A 122 21.15 1.94 19.94
C ILE A 122 21.60 3.41 20.00
N GLU A 123 21.65 3.99 21.19
CA GLU A 123 22.17 5.33 21.40
C GLU A 123 23.68 5.40 21.03
N GLY A 124 24.04 6.42 20.24
CA GLY A 124 25.44 6.62 19.76
C GLY A 124 25.73 6.08 18.36
N LEU A 125 24.80 5.37 17.72
CA LEU A 125 24.90 4.97 16.31
C LEU A 125 24.10 5.92 15.41
N PRO A 126 24.43 6.01 14.10
CA PRO A 126 23.68 6.86 13.18
C PRO A 126 22.23 6.37 13.05
N HIS A 127 21.26 7.21 13.41
CA HIS A 127 19.85 6.94 13.27
C HIS A 127 19.43 7.08 11.81
N ILE A 128 19.33 5.96 11.11
CA ILE A 128 18.90 5.89 9.69
C ILE A 128 17.39 6.08 9.61
N LEU A 129 16.64 5.49 10.55
CA LEU A 129 15.19 5.70 10.67
C LEU A 129 14.90 7.00 11.40
N LYS A 130 13.89 7.73 10.90
CA LYS A 130 13.38 8.88 11.64
C LYS A 130 12.68 8.41 12.92
N PRO A 131 12.74 9.20 14.03
CA PRO A 131 12.17 8.78 15.31
C PRO A 131 10.71 8.30 15.23
N TYR A 132 9.86 8.97 14.41
CA TYR A 132 8.46 8.58 14.26
C TYR A 132 8.27 7.22 13.56
N GLN A 133 9.20 6.79 12.68
CA GLN A 133 9.16 5.49 12.01
C GLN A 133 9.47 4.36 12.97
N LEU A 134 10.54 4.55 13.76
CA LEU A 134 10.90 3.62 14.83
C LEU A 134 9.78 3.52 15.86
N HIS A 135 9.20 4.66 16.24
CA HIS A 135 8.11 4.74 17.20
C HIS A 135 6.88 3.93 16.75
N ARG A 136 6.50 3.98 15.44
CA ARG A 136 5.40 3.16 14.90
C ARG A 136 5.67 1.65 15.00
N LEU A 137 6.93 1.23 14.86
CA LEU A 137 7.31 -0.19 15.02
C LEU A 137 7.26 -0.61 16.50
N ILE A 138 7.73 0.25 17.40
CA ILE A 138 7.68 -0.02 18.85
C ILE A 138 6.23 -0.11 19.32
N VAL A 139 5.37 0.83 18.91
CA VAL A 139 3.96 0.86 19.26
C VAL A 139 3.20 -0.37 18.71
N PHE A 140 3.63 -0.92 17.59
CA PHE A 140 3.05 -2.17 17.06
C PHE A 140 3.35 -3.37 17.97
N ILE A 141 4.54 -3.43 18.58
CA ILE A 141 4.92 -4.49 19.52
C ILE A 141 4.27 -4.26 20.87
N ASP A 142 4.31 -3.02 21.36
CA ASP A 142 3.74 -2.62 22.64
C ASP A 142 3.01 -1.26 22.51
N SER A 143 1.69 -1.34 22.38
CA SER A 143 0.84 -0.15 22.24
C SER A 143 0.76 0.71 23.50
N SER A 144 1.22 0.20 24.67
CA SER A 144 1.21 0.94 25.93
C SER A 144 2.27 2.04 25.99
N VAL A 145 3.28 1.98 25.14
CA VAL A 145 4.39 2.98 25.08
C VAL A 145 3.89 4.35 24.62
N ASP A 146 2.77 4.41 23.87
CA ASP A 146 2.22 5.67 23.37
C ASP A 146 0.72 5.77 23.64
N PRO A 147 0.31 6.05 24.89
CA PRO A 147 -1.10 6.08 25.29
C PRO A 147 -1.87 7.28 24.76
N SER A 148 -1.24 8.22 24.06
CA SER A 148 -1.88 9.45 23.54
C SER A 148 -1.73 9.65 22.03
N GLY A 149 -0.90 8.84 21.35
CA GLY A 149 -0.61 8.96 19.93
C GLY A 149 -0.97 7.70 19.12
N PHE A 150 0.00 7.09 18.47
CA PHE A 150 -0.24 5.93 17.61
C PHE A 150 -0.77 4.71 18.37
N GLY A 151 -0.32 4.50 19.63
CA GLY A 151 -0.81 3.42 20.49
C GLY A 151 -2.28 3.59 20.83
N TYR A 152 -2.69 4.82 21.19
CA TYR A 152 -4.08 5.16 21.40
C TYR A 152 -4.94 4.86 20.17
N ASN A 153 -4.51 5.34 18.99
CA ASN A 153 -5.26 5.13 17.75
C ASN A 153 -5.43 3.63 17.43
N LEU A 154 -4.38 2.83 17.65
CA LEU A 154 -4.43 1.39 17.46
C LEU A 154 -5.42 0.71 18.42
N GLN A 155 -5.42 1.11 19.69
CA GLN A 155 -6.36 0.58 20.67
C GLN A 155 -7.80 0.98 20.34
N GLN A 156 -8.05 2.24 19.97
CA GLN A 156 -9.40 2.70 19.57
C GLN A 156 -9.90 1.99 18.32
N ALA A 157 -9.02 1.73 17.33
CA ALA A 157 -9.38 0.96 16.16
C ALA A 157 -9.77 -0.48 16.52
N LYS A 158 -9.01 -1.16 17.40
CA LYS A 158 -9.37 -2.49 17.90
C LYS A 158 -10.70 -2.51 18.66
N ILE A 159 -10.93 -1.51 19.50
CA ILE A 159 -12.21 -1.35 20.25
C ILE A 159 -13.36 -1.15 19.25
N ALA A 160 -13.18 -0.30 18.23
CA ALA A 160 -14.20 -0.05 17.19
C ALA A 160 -14.56 -1.37 16.49
N VAL A 161 -13.56 -2.11 15.97
CA VAL A 161 -13.79 -3.41 15.30
C VAL A 161 -14.49 -4.38 16.24
N GLY A 162 -14.01 -4.52 17.49
CA GLY A 162 -14.59 -5.46 18.46
C GLY A 162 -16.01 -5.10 18.91
N SER A 163 -16.31 -3.80 19.01
CA SER A 163 -17.61 -3.31 19.47
C SER A 163 -18.73 -3.43 18.42
N GLY A 164 -18.38 -3.64 17.14
CA GLY A 164 -19.34 -3.83 16.06
C GLY A 164 -20.13 -5.15 16.14
N GLY A 165 -19.58 -6.18 16.79
CA GLY A 165 -20.25 -7.49 16.90
C GLY A 165 -20.58 -8.12 15.55
N MET A 166 -21.67 -8.88 15.46
CA MET A 166 -22.06 -9.57 14.23
C MET A 166 -22.70 -8.64 13.19
N PHE A 167 -23.58 -7.72 13.62
CA PHE A 167 -24.41 -6.91 12.72
C PHE A 167 -24.11 -5.41 12.76
N GLY A 168 -23.16 -4.98 13.60
CA GLY A 168 -22.80 -3.59 13.78
C GLY A 168 -23.77 -2.78 14.65
N LYS A 169 -23.41 -1.52 14.88
CA LYS A 169 -24.21 -0.56 15.65
C LYS A 169 -25.20 0.22 14.78
N GLY A 170 -25.10 0.07 13.46
CA GLY A 170 -25.86 0.85 12.47
C GLY A 170 -25.11 2.11 12.01
N ILE A 171 -25.49 2.59 10.82
CA ILE A 171 -24.87 3.75 10.17
C ILE A 171 -25.06 5.00 11.07
N GLY A 172 -23.99 5.74 11.31
CA GLY A 172 -23.99 6.95 12.12
C GLY A 172 -24.00 6.72 13.64
N ASN A 173 -24.06 5.46 14.10
CA ASN A 173 -24.06 5.09 15.52
C ASN A 173 -22.69 4.57 16.01
N ALA A 174 -21.65 4.74 15.21
CA ALA A 174 -20.27 4.35 15.54
C ALA A 174 -19.74 5.23 16.68
N THR A 175 -19.69 4.70 17.91
CA THR A 175 -19.31 5.47 19.09
C THR A 175 -17.86 5.93 19.07
N GLN A 176 -16.93 5.09 18.58
CA GLN A 176 -15.51 5.44 18.55
C GLN A 176 -15.20 6.54 17.52
N SER A 177 -15.85 6.48 16.36
CA SER A 177 -15.61 7.43 15.27
C SER A 177 -16.43 8.71 15.42
N VAL A 178 -17.72 8.62 15.79
CA VAL A 178 -18.62 9.78 15.91
C VAL A 178 -18.27 10.62 17.15
N SER A 179 -17.88 9.99 18.25
CA SER A 179 -17.46 10.71 19.47
C SER A 179 -16.04 11.26 19.40
N GLY A 180 -15.34 11.10 18.26
CA GLY A 180 -13.99 11.64 18.05
C GLY A 180 -12.86 10.87 18.77
N PHE A 181 -13.15 9.68 19.33
CA PHE A 181 -12.13 8.86 20.00
C PHE A 181 -11.17 8.22 19.02
N LEU A 182 -11.59 7.95 17.75
CA LEU A 182 -10.74 7.42 16.70
C LEU A 182 -10.40 8.54 15.70
N PRO A 183 -9.23 9.18 15.80
CA PRO A 183 -8.77 10.13 14.80
C PRO A 183 -8.60 9.45 13.44
N GLU A 184 -8.81 10.19 12.34
CA GLU A 184 -8.64 9.70 10.96
C GLU A 184 -9.49 8.45 10.62
N ALA A 185 -10.65 8.29 11.27
CA ALA A 185 -11.55 7.16 11.06
C ALA A 185 -12.00 7.01 9.59
N HIS A 186 -12.17 8.11 8.85
CA HIS A 186 -12.62 8.11 7.46
C HIS A 186 -11.48 8.05 6.42
N THR A 187 -10.24 8.09 6.85
CA THR A 187 -9.06 7.96 5.98
C THR A 187 -8.31 6.66 6.23
N ASP A 188 -7.48 6.63 7.27
CA ASP A 188 -6.56 5.54 7.54
C ASP A 188 -7.25 4.35 8.24
N PHE A 189 -8.21 4.62 9.14
CA PHE A 189 -8.90 3.61 9.92
C PHE A 189 -10.34 3.34 9.44
N VAL A 190 -10.60 3.54 8.15
CA VAL A 190 -11.96 3.39 7.59
C VAL A 190 -12.53 1.98 7.75
N PHE A 191 -11.70 0.94 7.74
CA PHE A 191 -12.15 -0.41 8.01
C PHE A 191 -12.65 -0.57 9.45
N ALA A 192 -12.03 0.08 10.43
CA ALA A 192 -12.49 0.05 11.82
C ALA A 192 -13.86 0.72 11.97
N LEU A 193 -14.07 1.87 11.32
CA LEU A 193 -15.37 2.54 11.24
C LEU A 193 -16.43 1.62 10.61
N LEU A 194 -16.13 1.02 9.46
CA LEU A 194 -17.04 0.12 8.77
C LEU A 194 -17.38 -1.11 9.62
N ALA A 195 -16.40 -1.68 10.30
CA ALA A 195 -16.60 -2.82 11.18
C ALA A 195 -17.45 -2.45 12.40
N GLU A 196 -17.34 -1.22 12.93
CA GLU A 196 -18.19 -0.74 14.00
C GLU A 196 -19.64 -0.53 13.56
N GLU A 197 -19.86 0.05 12.35
CA GLU A 197 -21.19 0.34 11.84
C GLU A 197 -21.93 -0.88 11.31
N PHE A 198 -21.23 -1.77 10.56
CA PHE A 198 -21.84 -2.90 9.86
C PHE A 198 -21.48 -4.26 10.47
N GLY A 199 -20.62 -4.29 11.47
CA GLY A 199 -20.21 -5.50 12.17
C GLY A 199 -19.40 -6.48 11.31
N PHE A 200 -19.33 -7.72 11.80
CA PHE A 200 -18.65 -8.82 11.11
C PHE A 200 -19.25 -9.10 9.72
N MET A 201 -20.59 -9.10 9.61
CA MET A 201 -21.25 -9.41 8.33
C MET A 201 -20.92 -8.36 7.25
N GLY A 202 -20.98 -7.07 7.58
CA GLY A 202 -20.60 -6.01 6.64
C GLY A 202 -19.11 -6.06 6.25
N SER A 203 -18.24 -6.34 7.22
CA SER A 203 -16.81 -6.54 6.99
C SER A 203 -16.55 -7.74 6.08
N ALA A 204 -17.24 -8.86 6.30
CA ALA A 204 -17.11 -10.06 5.47
C ALA A 204 -17.57 -9.83 4.02
N VAL A 205 -18.67 -9.09 3.84
CA VAL A 205 -19.15 -8.69 2.50
C VAL A 205 -18.10 -7.82 1.79
N LEU A 206 -17.55 -6.82 2.48
CA LEU A 206 -16.49 -5.97 1.93
C LEU A 206 -15.27 -6.79 1.50
N LEU A 207 -14.77 -7.66 2.39
CA LEU A 207 -13.62 -8.52 2.09
C LEU A 207 -13.92 -9.48 0.92
N GLY A 208 -15.14 -10.00 0.84
CA GLY A 208 -15.61 -10.83 -0.28
C GLY A 208 -15.61 -10.08 -1.62
N LEU A 209 -16.06 -8.81 -1.64
CA LEU A 209 -16.01 -7.96 -2.83
C LEU A 209 -14.57 -7.69 -3.28
N PHE A 210 -13.67 -7.36 -2.34
CA PHE A 210 -12.25 -7.22 -2.67
C PHE A 210 -11.63 -8.53 -3.13
N GLY A 211 -11.97 -9.65 -2.48
CA GLY A 211 -11.54 -10.98 -2.89
C GLY A 211 -11.96 -11.27 -4.34
N THR A 212 -13.21 -10.96 -4.69
CA THR A 212 -13.73 -11.12 -6.05
C THR A 212 -12.98 -10.24 -7.06
N LEU A 213 -12.74 -8.95 -6.73
CA LEU A 213 -12.00 -8.03 -7.59
C LEU A 213 -10.57 -8.52 -7.84
N ILE A 214 -9.85 -8.86 -6.79
CA ILE A 214 -8.44 -9.29 -6.86
C ILE A 214 -8.34 -10.64 -7.58
N PHE A 215 -9.19 -11.60 -7.22
CA PHE A 215 -9.18 -12.94 -7.80
C PHE A 215 -9.57 -12.93 -9.27
N SER A 216 -10.62 -12.18 -9.66
CA SER A 216 -11.01 -12.05 -11.07
C SER A 216 -9.92 -11.38 -11.92
N THR A 217 -9.24 -10.36 -11.38
CA THR A 217 -8.10 -9.71 -12.05
C THR A 217 -6.94 -10.69 -12.24
N TYR A 218 -6.66 -11.51 -11.22
CA TYR A 218 -5.62 -12.53 -11.30
C TYR A 218 -5.97 -13.66 -12.29
N LEU A 219 -7.23 -14.14 -12.29
CA LEU A 219 -7.69 -15.13 -13.28
C LEU A 219 -7.60 -14.59 -14.71
N LEU A 220 -7.93 -13.31 -14.89
CA LEU A 220 -7.77 -12.65 -16.18
C LEU A 220 -6.30 -12.63 -16.62
N ALA A 221 -5.38 -12.35 -15.71
CA ALA A 221 -3.94 -12.38 -15.99
C ALA A 221 -3.45 -13.76 -16.46
N GLN A 222 -4.03 -14.84 -15.93
CA GLN A 222 -3.66 -16.21 -16.33
C GLN A 222 -4.10 -16.56 -17.76
N ARG A 223 -5.16 -15.94 -18.26
CA ARG A 223 -5.71 -16.18 -19.62
C ARG A 223 -4.98 -15.40 -20.71
N LEU A 224 -4.10 -14.46 -20.33
CA LEU A 224 -3.40 -13.62 -21.29
C LEU A 224 -2.10 -14.28 -21.78
N GLU A 225 -1.94 -14.32 -23.10
CA GLU A 225 -0.66 -14.67 -23.73
C GLU A 225 0.30 -13.48 -23.77
N ASN A 226 -0.24 -12.26 -23.89
CA ASN A 226 0.55 -11.04 -23.90
C ASN A 226 1.18 -10.78 -22.51
N ALA A 227 2.51 -10.91 -22.44
CA ALA A 227 3.27 -10.74 -21.21
C ALA A 227 3.07 -9.35 -20.59
N PHE A 228 3.00 -8.28 -21.39
CA PHE A 228 2.82 -6.91 -20.88
C PHE A 228 1.48 -6.74 -20.14
N GLY A 229 0.38 -7.13 -20.80
CA GLY A 229 -0.96 -7.07 -20.18
C GLY A 229 -1.06 -7.95 -18.93
N LYS A 230 -0.49 -9.17 -18.97
CA LYS A 230 -0.43 -10.08 -17.82
C LYS A 230 0.26 -9.44 -16.63
N LEU A 231 1.41 -8.80 -16.82
CA LEU A 231 2.20 -8.18 -15.75
C LEU A 231 1.50 -6.93 -15.18
N ILE A 232 0.77 -6.14 -15.99
CA ILE A 232 -0.06 -5.04 -15.49
C ILE A 232 -1.14 -5.57 -14.55
N LEU A 233 -1.88 -6.61 -14.95
CA LEU A 233 -2.95 -7.18 -14.13
C LEU A 233 -2.41 -7.73 -12.80
N VAL A 234 -1.29 -8.45 -12.85
CA VAL A 234 -0.63 -8.96 -11.64
C VAL A 234 -0.20 -7.81 -10.72
N GLY A 235 0.40 -6.74 -11.28
CA GLY A 235 0.80 -5.57 -10.51
C GLY A 235 -0.38 -4.87 -9.83
N CYS A 236 -1.49 -4.65 -10.55
CA CYS A 236 -2.71 -4.05 -10.01
C CYS A 236 -3.37 -4.93 -8.94
N ALA A 237 -3.50 -6.23 -9.17
CA ALA A 237 -4.06 -7.17 -8.20
C ALA A 237 -3.22 -7.22 -6.91
N THR A 238 -1.89 -7.25 -7.04
CA THR A 238 -0.97 -7.22 -5.89
C THR A 238 -1.06 -5.90 -5.13
N MET A 239 -1.15 -4.77 -5.83
CA MET A 239 -1.33 -3.45 -5.21
C MET A 239 -2.60 -3.43 -4.36
N TRP A 240 -3.75 -3.85 -4.88
CA TRP A 240 -5.02 -3.89 -4.15
C TRP A 240 -4.97 -4.88 -2.99
N MET A 241 -4.40 -6.07 -3.19
CA MET A 241 -4.26 -7.08 -2.15
C MET A 241 -3.44 -6.54 -0.97
N PHE A 242 -2.28 -5.92 -1.25
CA PHE A 242 -1.44 -5.40 -0.19
C PHE A 242 -2.08 -4.23 0.56
N GLN A 243 -2.73 -3.29 -0.17
CA GLN A 243 -3.46 -2.18 0.46
C GLN A 243 -4.59 -2.68 1.37
N LEU A 244 -5.37 -3.67 0.91
CA LEU A 244 -6.42 -4.30 1.70
C LEU A 244 -5.85 -4.95 2.96
N LEU A 245 -4.86 -5.84 2.82
CA LEU A 245 -4.24 -6.54 3.94
C LEU A 245 -3.64 -5.59 4.96
N GLN A 246 -2.97 -4.53 4.49
CA GLN A 246 -2.34 -3.56 5.36
C GLN A 246 -3.36 -2.72 6.13
N ASN A 247 -4.42 -2.21 5.46
CA ASN A 247 -5.44 -1.40 6.12
C ASN A 247 -6.25 -2.22 7.13
N VAL A 248 -6.73 -3.39 6.73
CA VAL A 248 -7.45 -4.31 7.63
C VAL A 248 -6.52 -4.77 8.76
N GLY A 249 -5.30 -5.19 8.41
CA GLY A 249 -4.33 -5.71 9.37
C GLY A 249 -3.95 -4.70 10.46
N MET A 250 -3.78 -3.41 10.11
CA MET A 250 -3.51 -2.39 11.12
C MET A 250 -4.73 -2.10 12.00
N CYS A 251 -5.96 -2.14 11.46
CA CYS A 251 -7.18 -1.92 12.26
C CYS A 251 -7.41 -3.03 13.30
N ILE A 252 -7.03 -4.28 12.99
CA ILE A 252 -7.13 -5.41 13.92
C ILE A 252 -5.83 -5.67 14.71
N GLY A 253 -4.77 -4.90 14.43
CA GLY A 253 -3.52 -4.92 15.19
C GLY A 253 -2.55 -6.04 14.85
N ILE A 254 -2.65 -6.66 13.67
CA ILE A 254 -1.68 -7.67 13.18
C ILE A 254 -0.63 -7.08 12.24
N MET A 255 -0.76 -5.80 11.87
CA MET A 255 0.21 -5.05 11.08
C MET A 255 0.49 -3.67 11.70
N PRO A 256 1.69 -3.11 11.51
CA PRO A 256 2.02 -1.77 12.01
C PRO A 256 1.20 -0.69 11.32
N ILE A 257 1.00 0.44 12.01
CA ILE A 257 0.29 1.59 11.46
C ILE A 257 1.13 2.25 10.37
N THR A 258 0.66 2.18 9.12
CA THR A 258 1.35 2.77 7.96
C THR A 258 0.61 3.95 7.36
N GLY A 259 -0.68 4.13 7.65
CA GLY A 259 -1.51 5.17 7.05
C GLY A 259 -1.84 4.90 5.58
N ILE A 260 -1.90 3.62 5.17
CA ILE A 260 -2.31 3.22 3.82
C ILE A 260 -3.84 3.25 3.74
N PRO A 261 -4.42 4.04 2.81
CA PRO A 261 -5.87 4.09 2.64
C PRO A 261 -6.40 2.78 2.05
N LEU A 262 -7.61 2.38 2.46
CA LEU A 262 -8.34 1.27 1.87
C LEU A 262 -8.84 1.68 0.47
N PRO A 263 -8.48 0.95 -0.60
CA PRO A 263 -8.88 1.28 -1.96
C PRO A 263 -10.38 1.49 -2.09
N PHE A 264 -10.82 2.48 -2.86
CA PHE A 264 -12.23 2.82 -3.17
C PHE A 264 -13.09 3.26 -1.97
N ILE A 265 -12.68 3.02 -0.73
CA ILE A 265 -13.49 3.27 0.48
C ILE A 265 -12.97 4.48 1.26
N SER A 266 -11.64 4.56 1.48
CA SER A 266 -11.04 5.66 2.22
C SER A 266 -11.24 7.00 1.52
N PHE A 267 -11.51 8.02 2.30
CA PHE A 267 -11.57 9.39 1.82
C PHE A 267 -10.19 9.88 1.37
N GLY A 268 -10.07 10.22 0.07
CA GLY A 268 -8.81 10.73 -0.50
C GLY A 268 -8.92 10.92 -2.02
N SER A 269 -8.91 12.18 -2.49
CA SER A 269 -9.06 12.49 -3.92
C SER A 269 -7.95 11.86 -4.78
N SER A 270 -6.70 11.96 -4.35
CA SER A 270 -5.55 11.41 -5.09
C SER A 270 -5.54 9.88 -5.11
N SER A 271 -5.91 9.26 -3.99
CA SER A 271 -6.03 7.82 -3.89
C SER A 271 -7.14 7.29 -4.79
N MET A 272 -8.32 7.92 -4.75
CA MET A 272 -9.46 7.52 -5.60
C MET A 272 -9.10 7.59 -7.09
N VAL A 273 -8.46 8.67 -7.54
CA VAL A 273 -8.02 8.80 -8.95
C VAL A 273 -7.06 7.69 -9.32
N ALA A 274 -6.07 7.35 -8.46
CA ALA A 274 -5.14 6.27 -8.72
C ALA A 274 -5.85 4.91 -8.80
N GLN A 275 -6.83 4.64 -7.93
CA GLN A 275 -7.59 3.39 -7.98
C GLN A 275 -8.44 3.28 -9.26
N LEU A 276 -9.09 4.37 -9.68
CA LEU A 276 -9.88 4.40 -10.91
C LEU A 276 -8.98 4.24 -12.15
N LEU A 277 -7.78 4.82 -12.15
CA LEU A 277 -6.79 4.57 -13.21
C LEU A 277 -6.38 3.09 -13.27
N ALA A 278 -6.16 2.45 -12.12
CA ALA A 278 -5.86 1.02 -12.08
C ALA A 278 -7.02 0.17 -12.66
N VAL A 279 -8.27 0.48 -12.30
CA VAL A 279 -9.45 -0.19 -12.89
C VAL A 279 -9.52 0.05 -14.40
N GLY A 280 -9.28 1.28 -14.85
CA GLY A 280 -9.24 1.62 -16.28
C GLY A 280 -8.18 0.82 -17.03
N LEU A 281 -7.00 0.62 -16.45
CA LEU A 281 -5.95 -0.25 -17.04
C LEU A 281 -6.38 -1.71 -17.12
N VAL A 282 -6.98 -2.24 -16.06
CA VAL A 282 -7.50 -3.63 -16.05
C VAL A 282 -8.56 -3.81 -17.13
N GLN A 283 -9.49 -2.86 -17.27
CA GLN A 283 -10.53 -2.90 -18.30
C GLN A 283 -9.94 -2.74 -19.72
N SER A 284 -8.95 -1.87 -19.90
CA SER A 284 -8.26 -1.71 -21.17
C SER A 284 -7.57 -3.01 -21.60
N VAL A 285 -6.85 -3.66 -20.70
CA VAL A 285 -6.20 -4.96 -20.97
C VAL A 285 -7.28 -6.01 -21.35
N TRP A 286 -8.37 -6.09 -20.59
CA TRP A 286 -9.46 -7.04 -20.87
C TRP A 286 -10.08 -6.82 -22.25
N ARG A 287 -10.33 -5.57 -22.64
CA ARG A 287 -10.94 -5.22 -23.93
C ARG A 287 -10.07 -5.60 -25.14
N HIS A 288 -8.75 -5.62 -24.94
CA HIS A 288 -7.79 -5.94 -26.00
C HIS A 288 -7.39 -7.42 -26.04
N ILE A 289 -8.06 -8.29 -25.28
CA ILE A 289 -7.89 -9.74 -25.41
C ILE A 289 -8.46 -10.15 -26.78
N PRO A 290 -7.70 -10.88 -27.62
CA PRO A 290 -8.24 -11.48 -28.83
C PRO A 290 -9.43 -12.35 -28.43
N LYS A 291 -10.61 -12.03 -28.95
CA LYS A 291 -11.77 -12.91 -28.80
C LYS A 291 -11.43 -14.20 -29.54
N ALA A 292 -11.46 -15.34 -28.83
CA ALA A 292 -11.37 -16.63 -29.49
C ALA A 292 -12.46 -16.67 -30.56
N ALA A 293 -12.02 -16.90 -31.83
CA ALA A 293 -12.90 -17.03 -32.96
C ALA A 293 -13.76 -18.30 -32.83
#